data_82507f629d0efd0d547df49207a6e40c
#
_entry.id   82507f629d0efd0d547df49207a6e40c
#
_cell.length_a   1.000
_cell.length_b   1.000
_cell.length_c   1.000
_cell.angle_alpha   90.00
_cell.angle_beta   90.00
_cell.angle_gamma   90.00
#
_symmetry.space_group_name_H-M   'P 1'
#
loop_
_entity.id
_entity.type
_entity.pdbx_description
1 polymer ?
#
loop_
_entity_poly.entity_id
_entity_poly.type
_entity_poly.pdbx_seq_one_letter_code
_entity_poly.pdbx_strand_id
1 'polypeptide(L)'
;MKNQRARKKPGCWRLLPLQLIVGILPLITVYHQVHTRLNEYGWYSVDDTRQDFFLFYKAVFFLLLAVVMLVLLIRELGTQTGKERKSFFLTFLPVFCYLLLAVLSTIGSVDYGYSLLGMYEVMEPLPVLLGYGITAMYAYTVLRTGEELRLLLKPAVLGMSAVTLIGVLQFLGYDLLEQAWVQRLIVPGSILENSHFTAVFPKGMVYTTLFNPNYVGSYVAMLLPIALAAVFFLKERGWRIYAGITAVALLLSLLGSRSQAGVVAALAVLLLFVFLFLRQRVRRWYLIAPGVAVLGVALLVLGIRLDFPGWSKVAELFAAQRQEYALESIDTTGNGVKIKYKGTELTVLMAVSGSHYSYVVLENGTQRDITYTEEGTIAGFTLESGEEILVQTILYQKEEDVFVYAFQIMLDGKEYRFSNQLEPGNYTYINQLGRAVECVAAPNALRGYEKVASSRGYVWGQSLPLLTKYFLIGSGPDTFALVFPQNDYVAQYRAEADGVIFTRPHNLYLQVGVQTGVLSLLAYLACYLVYLAGSLRGYLLRRYTRWEEWFGCAVFLGTVGFLVAGLANDSLIVVSPIYWLLLGAGLAINRMELQVKETEGVK
;
A
#
# COMPACT_ATOMS: atom_id res chain seq x y z
N MET A 1 46.58 26.24 -14.71
CA MET A 1 45.72 27.04 -13.81
C MET A 1 44.60 27.67 -14.61
N LYS A 2 43.45 27.02 -14.75
CA LYS A 2 42.25 27.58 -15.40
C LYS A 2 41.11 27.67 -14.36
N ASN A 3 40.78 28.89 -14.00
CA ASN A 3 39.56 29.41 -13.37
C ASN A 3 38.58 28.35 -12.84
N GLN A 4 38.75 27.92 -11.59
CA GLN A 4 37.61 27.58 -10.75
C GLN A 4 36.85 28.90 -10.50
N ARG A 5 35.87 29.22 -11.36
CA ARG A 5 34.86 30.20 -11.00
C ARG A 5 34.25 29.74 -9.70
N ALA A 6 34.49 30.46 -8.62
CA ALA A 6 33.82 30.31 -7.34
C ALA A 6 32.29 30.28 -7.63
N ARG A 7 31.68 29.09 -7.67
CA ARG A 7 30.22 28.98 -7.80
C ARG A 7 29.66 29.70 -6.57
N LYS A 8 28.94 30.79 -6.79
CA LYS A 8 28.18 31.48 -5.74
C LYS A 8 27.47 30.40 -4.93
N LYS A 9 27.53 30.49 -3.58
CA LYS A 9 26.76 29.60 -2.69
C LYS A 9 25.34 29.55 -3.21
N PRO A 10 24.81 28.40 -3.61
CA PRO A 10 23.44 28.35 -4.09
C PRO A 10 22.51 28.84 -2.99
N GLY A 11 21.57 29.70 -3.32
CA GLY A 11 20.64 30.25 -2.35
C GLY A 11 19.87 29.12 -1.67
N CYS A 12 19.73 29.16 -0.36
CA CYS A 12 19.06 28.17 0.49
C CYS A 12 17.61 27.84 0.02
N TRP A 13 16.99 28.78 -0.71
CA TRP A 13 15.63 28.66 -1.25
C TRP A 13 15.42 27.48 -2.23
N ARG A 14 16.49 27.01 -2.90
CA ARG A 14 16.40 25.83 -3.79
C ARG A 14 16.07 24.54 -3.05
N LEU A 15 16.40 24.45 -1.78
CA LEU A 15 16.09 23.29 -0.95
C LEU A 15 14.68 23.34 -0.37
N LEU A 16 14.00 24.49 -0.45
CA LEU A 16 12.69 24.70 0.16
C LEU A 16 11.65 23.64 -0.27
N PRO A 17 11.49 23.27 -1.55
CA PRO A 17 10.53 22.24 -1.91
C PRO A 17 10.82 20.90 -1.23
N LEU A 18 12.09 20.49 -1.14
CA LEU A 18 12.49 19.25 -0.46
C LEU A 18 12.27 19.35 1.05
N GLN A 19 12.54 20.51 1.65
CA GLN A 19 12.30 20.76 3.07
C GLN A 19 10.81 20.71 3.42
N LEU A 20 9.95 21.22 2.53
CA LEU A 20 8.49 21.15 2.69
C LEU A 20 7.96 19.71 2.55
N ILE A 21 8.56 18.89 1.67
CA ILE A 21 8.21 17.47 1.54
C ILE A 21 8.50 16.70 2.85
N VAL A 22 9.65 16.91 3.48
CA VAL A 22 10.01 16.16 4.70
C VAL A 22 9.45 16.79 5.97
N GLY A 23 9.19 18.11 5.98
CA GLY A 23 8.79 18.87 7.17
C GLY A 23 7.29 19.10 7.29
N ILE A 24 6.61 19.39 6.20
CA ILE A 24 5.21 19.87 6.20
C ILE A 24 4.24 18.87 5.58
N LEU A 25 4.58 18.28 4.43
CA LEU A 25 3.68 17.40 3.68
C LEU A 25 3.05 16.28 4.54
N PRO A 26 3.80 15.55 5.41
CA PRO A 26 3.20 14.52 6.25
C PRO A 26 2.14 15.03 7.22
N LEU A 27 2.18 16.31 7.61
CA LEU A 27 1.31 16.92 8.60
C LEU A 27 -0.03 17.41 8.03
N ILE A 28 -0.14 17.59 6.71
CA ILE A 28 -1.35 18.12 6.08
C ILE A 28 -2.52 17.18 6.36
N THR A 29 -3.52 17.70 7.07
CA THR A 29 -4.73 16.98 7.45
C THR A 29 -5.88 17.98 7.33
N VAL A 30 -6.71 17.81 6.30
CA VAL A 30 -7.82 18.73 5.99
C VAL A 30 -8.97 17.90 5.41
N TYR A 31 -10.18 18.14 5.90
CA TYR A 31 -11.39 17.50 5.43
C TYR A 31 -11.63 17.76 3.94
N HIS A 32 -11.91 16.70 3.22
CA HIS A 32 -12.37 16.72 1.83
C HIS A 32 -13.45 15.67 1.63
N GLN A 33 -14.53 16.06 0.95
CA GLN A 33 -15.59 15.12 0.55
C GLN A 33 -15.30 14.62 -0.86
N VAL A 34 -15.13 13.32 -0.99
CA VAL A 34 -14.80 12.66 -2.26
C VAL A 34 -16.05 11.99 -2.81
N HIS A 35 -16.34 12.21 -4.09
CA HIS A 35 -17.29 11.41 -4.85
C HIS A 35 -16.56 10.22 -5.46
N THR A 36 -16.94 9.01 -5.05
CA THR A 36 -16.21 7.81 -5.41
C THR A 36 -16.48 7.35 -6.84
N ARG A 37 -17.65 7.67 -7.41
CA ARG A 37 -18.12 7.20 -8.73
C ARG A 37 -18.18 5.66 -8.84
N LEU A 38 -18.27 4.97 -7.69
CA LEU A 38 -18.35 3.52 -7.63
C LEU A 38 -19.77 3.00 -7.41
N ASN A 39 -20.73 3.88 -7.16
CA ASN A 39 -22.12 3.55 -6.88
C ASN A 39 -22.86 2.84 -8.05
N GLU A 40 -22.35 2.96 -9.27
CA GLU A 40 -22.82 2.20 -10.44
C GLU A 40 -22.44 0.71 -10.38
N TYR A 41 -21.41 0.35 -9.62
CA TYR A 41 -21.01 -1.05 -9.43
C TYR A 41 -21.83 -1.71 -8.32
N GLY A 42 -22.45 -2.85 -8.64
CA GLY A 42 -23.30 -3.58 -7.70
C GLY A 42 -22.63 -4.02 -6.41
N TRP A 43 -21.33 -4.21 -6.41
CA TRP A 43 -20.53 -4.57 -5.23
C TRP A 43 -20.22 -3.36 -4.32
N TYR A 44 -20.53 -2.12 -4.75
CA TYR A 44 -20.31 -0.92 -3.95
C TYR A 44 -21.60 -0.41 -3.32
N SER A 45 -21.48 0.48 -2.31
CA SER A 45 -22.62 1.16 -1.67
C SER A 45 -23.35 2.09 -2.65
N VAL A 46 -24.63 2.31 -2.41
CA VAL A 46 -25.41 3.33 -3.12
C VAL A 46 -24.89 4.74 -2.82
N ASP A 47 -24.40 4.96 -1.59
CA ASP A 47 -23.79 6.24 -1.21
C ASP A 47 -22.44 6.39 -1.90
N ASP A 48 -22.37 7.41 -2.77
CA ASP A 48 -21.19 7.74 -3.57
C ASP A 48 -20.19 8.62 -2.82
N THR A 49 -20.51 9.09 -1.64
CA THR A 49 -19.67 10.04 -0.91
C THR A 49 -18.81 9.36 0.15
N ARG A 50 -17.56 9.78 0.24
CA ARG A 50 -16.61 9.37 1.30
C ARG A 50 -15.90 10.59 1.84
N GLN A 51 -15.42 10.47 3.06
CA GLN A 51 -14.67 11.52 3.75
C GLN A 51 -13.19 11.20 3.70
N ASP A 52 -12.38 12.14 3.23
CA ASP A 52 -10.93 12.09 3.28
C ASP A 52 -10.39 13.23 4.12
N PHE A 53 -9.40 12.94 4.96
CA PHE A 53 -8.68 13.91 5.78
C PHE A 53 -7.20 13.97 5.43
N PHE A 54 -6.68 12.94 4.76
CA PHE A 54 -5.26 12.65 4.76
C PHE A 54 -4.59 12.65 3.38
N LEU A 55 -5.34 12.43 2.31
CA LEU A 55 -4.75 12.11 1.01
C LEU A 55 -4.88 13.26 0.01
N PHE A 56 -6.09 13.74 -0.24
CA PHE A 56 -6.38 14.70 -1.31
C PHE A 56 -5.52 15.97 -1.20
N TYR A 57 -5.57 16.68 -0.06
CA TYR A 57 -4.81 17.92 0.07
C TYR A 57 -3.31 17.69 0.17
N LYS A 58 -2.83 16.52 0.62
CA LYS A 58 -1.41 16.16 0.48
C LYS A 58 -1.03 16.00 -0.98
N ALA A 59 -1.87 15.34 -1.79
CA ALA A 59 -1.62 15.19 -3.22
C ALA A 59 -1.58 16.54 -3.93
N VAL A 60 -2.55 17.42 -3.67
CA VAL A 60 -2.58 18.78 -4.23
C VAL A 60 -1.32 19.57 -3.85
N PHE A 61 -0.96 19.59 -2.56
CA PHE A 61 0.23 20.30 -2.10
C PHE A 61 1.52 19.72 -2.71
N PHE A 62 1.61 18.40 -2.78
CA PHE A 62 2.74 17.73 -3.40
C PHE A 62 2.85 18.07 -4.90
N LEU A 63 1.75 18.09 -5.64
CA LEU A 63 1.74 18.45 -7.05
C LEU A 63 2.20 19.89 -7.29
N LEU A 64 1.78 20.84 -6.43
CA LEU A 64 2.29 22.22 -6.48
C LEU A 64 3.82 22.26 -6.29
N LEU A 65 4.34 21.50 -5.31
CA LEU A 65 5.79 21.39 -5.12
C LEU A 65 6.47 20.71 -6.32
N ALA A 66 5.86 19.68 -6.91
CA ALA A 66 6.40 18.97 -8.07
C ALA A 66 6.52 19.91 -9.29
N VAL A 67 5.53 20.77 -9.53
CA VAL A 67 5.60 21.79 -10.59
C VAL A 67 6.75 22.76 -10.34
N VAL A 68 6.90 23.27 -9.11
CA VAL A 68 8.02 24.15 -8.75
C VAL A 68 9.36 23.43 -8.95
N MET A 69 9.47 22.17 -8.49
CA MET A 69 10.69 21.37 -8.67
C MET A 69 10.99 21.12 -10.14
N LEU A 70 9.98 20.90 -10.98
CA LEU A 70 10.17 20.70 -12.43
C LEU A 70 10.76 21.94 -13.10
N VAL A 71 10.21 23.12 -12.80
CA VAL A 71 10.72 24.39 -13.36
C VAL A 71 12.18 24.61 -12.93
N LEU A 72 12.47 24.38 -11.63
CA LEU A 72 13.82 24.51 -11.10
C LEU A 72 14.78 23.46 -11.69
N LEU A 73 14.33 22.22 -11.88
CA LEU A 73 15.11 21.14 -12.50
C LEU A 73 15.50 21.50 -13.93
N ILE A 74 14.56 21.95 -14.76
CA ILE A 74 14.81 22.37 -16.14
C ILE A 74 15.86 23.48 -16.17
N ARG A 75 15.73 24.48 -15.29
CA ARG A 75 16.72 25.57 -15.15
C ARG A 75 18.11 25.05 -14.79
N GLU A 76 18.19 24.13 -13.80
CA GLU A 76 19.47 23.55 -13.38
C GLU A 76 20.12 22.71 -14.49
N LEU A 77 19.34 21.89 -15.19
CA LEU A 77 19.83 21.10 -16.33
C LEU A 77 20.32 21.99 -17.48
N GLY A 78 19.69 23.16 -17.69
CA GLY A 78 20.13 24.15 -18.68
C GLY A 78 21.51 24.72 -18.38
N THR A 79 21.95 24.75 -17.12
CA THR A 79 23.28 25.26 -16.72
C THR A 79 24.37 24.18 -16.70
N GLN A 80 24.01 22.91 -16.85
CA GLN A 80 24.96 21.77 -16.83
C GLN A 80 25.68 21.63 -18.15
N THR A 81 26.91 21.07 -18.08
CA THR A 81 27.69 20.66 -19.26
C THR A 81 27.04 19.48 -19.96
N GLY A 82 27.38 19.27 -21.25
CA GLY A 82 26.88 18.10 -22.01
C GLY A 82 27.22 16.76 -21.33
N LYS A 83 28.40 16.64 -20.70
CA LYS A 83 28.82 15.44 -19.96
C LYS A 83 27.96 15.21 -18.71
N GLU A 84 27.68 16.25 -17.94
CA GLU A 84 26.84 16.18 -16.75
C GLU A 84 25.40 15.80 -17.11
N ARG A 85 24.83 16.42 -18.16
CA ARG A 85 23.51 16.07 -18.67
C ARG A 85 23.41 14.62 -19.13
N LYS A 86 24.40 14.13 -19.89
CA LYS A 86 24.45 12.72 -20.31
C LYS A 86 24.48 11.78 -19.09
N SER A 87 25.30 12.08 -18.10
CA SER A 87 25.36 11.31 -16.85
C SER A 87 24.02 11.32 -16.11
N PHE A 88 23.34 12.47 -16.02
CA PHE A 88 22.00 12.59 -15.43
C PHE A 88 20.98 11.68 -16.15
N PHE A 89 20.88 11.77 -17.47
CA PHE A 89 19.92 10.95 -18.22
C PHE A 89 20.22 9.45 -18.09
N LEU A 90 21.47 9.04 -18.07
CA LEU A 90 21.85 7.64 -17.86
C LEU A 90 21.50 7.15 -16.43
N THR A 91 21.72 7.99 -15.42
CA THR A 91 21.39 7.66 -14.03
C THR A 91 19.88 7.47 -13.84
N PHE A 92 19.06 8.32 -14.48
CA PHE A 92 17.62 8.29 -14.38
C PHE A 92 16.90 7.53 -15.50
N LEU A 93 17.62 6.82 -16.35
CA LEU A 93 17.01 6.03 -17.42
C LEU A 93 15.92 5.07 -16.91
N PRO A 94 16.13 4.30 -15.83
CA PRO A 94 15.06 3.45 -15.28
C PRO A 94 13.83 4.25 -14.83
N VAL A 95 14.03 5.44 -14.22
CA VAL A 95 12.92 6.32 -13.81
C VAL A 95 12.15 6.82 -15.04
N PHE A 96 12.84 7.23 -16.09
CA PHE A 96 12.18 7.64 -17.36
C PHE A 96 11.40 6.48 -17.98
N CYS A 97 11.95 5.26 -17.98
CA CYS A 97 11.24 4.07 -18.46
C CYS A 97 9.97 3.80 -17.62
N TYR A 98 10.07 3.85 -16.29
CA TYR A 98 8.94 3.69 -15.38
C TYR A 98 7.84 4.73 -15.67
N LEU A 99 8.19 6.01 -15.74
CA LEU A 99 7.23 7.09 -15.97
C LEU A 99 6.60 7.02 -17.37
N LEU A 100 7.38 6.66 -18.39
CA LEU A 100 6.86 6.46 -19.75
C LEU A 100 5.83 5.33 -19.77
N LEU A 101 6.11 4.20 -19.11
CA LEU A 101 5.20 3.08 -19.01
C LEU A 101 3.94 3.43 -18.21
N ALA A 102 4.06 4.27 -17.16
CA ALA A 102 2.90 4.80 -16.44
C ALA A 102 2.02 5.70 -17.33
N VAL A 103 2.63 6.53 -18.20
CA VAL A 103 1.89 7.33 -19.22
C VAL A 103 1.17 6.40 -20.20
N LEU A 104 1.87 5.39 -20.73
CA LEU A 104 1.26 4.43 -21.66
C LEU A 104 0.13 3.64 -20.98
N SER A 105 0.30 3.26 -19.71
CA SER A 105 -0.74 2.60 -18.93
C SER A 105 -1.96 3.51 -18.72
N THR A 106 -1.74 4.81 -18.52
CA THR A 106 -2.85 5.78 -18.43
C THR A 106 -3.60 5.89 -19.76
N ILE A 107 -2.89 5.90 -20.90
CA ILE A 107 -3.52 5.93 -22.23
C ILE A 107 -4.36 4.66 -22.48
N GLY A 108 -3.94 3.51 -21.98
CA GLY A 108 -4.68 2.24 -22.06
C GLY A 108 -5.54 1.93 -20.83
N SER A 109 -5.82 2.92 -19.99
CA SER A 109 -6.51 2.74 -18.72
C SER A 109 -7.95 2.25 -18.87
N VAL A 110 -8.38 1.41 -17.92
CA VAL A 110 -9.79 1.00 -17.80
C VAL A 110 -10.69 2.16 -17.37
N ASP A 111 -10.13 3.17 -16.68
CA ASP A 111 -10.82 4.44 -16.34
C ASP A 111 -9.83 5.61 -16.30
N TYR A 112 -9.97 6.53 -17.24
CA TYR A 112 -9.14 7.73 -17.33
C TYR A 112 -9.32 8.68 -16.14
N GLY A 113 -10.52 8.74 -15.59
CA GLY A 113 -10.84 9.64 -14.50
C GLY A 113 -10.02 9.30 -13.25
N TYR A 114 -9.99 8.02 -12.86
CA TYR A 114 -9.15 7.59 -11.73
C TYR A 114 -7.66 7.71 -12.04
N SER A 115 -7.25 7.37 -13.26
CA SER A 115 -5.83 7.45 -13.64
C SER A 115 -5.29 8.88 -13.68
N LEU A 116 -6.12 9.89 -13.84
CA LEU A 116 -5.72 11.30 -13.91
C LEU A 116 -6.03 12.07 -12.62
N LEU A 117 -7.13 11.75 -11.92
CA LEU A 117 -7.62 12.50 -10.76
C LEU A 117 -7.40 11.76 -9.43
N GLY A 118 -7.21 10.45 -9.47
CA GLY A 118 -7.01 9.60 -8.30
C GLY A 118 -8.26 8.89 -7.83
N MET A 119 -8.05 7.73 -7.17
CA MET A 119 -9.05 6.95 -6.45
C MET A 119 -9.05 7.36 -4.98
N TYR A 120 -10.24 7.39 -4.34
CA TYR A 120 -10.29 7.55 -2.89
C TYR A 120 -9.45 6.47 -2.20
N GLU A 121 -8.88 6.77 -1.04
CA GLU A 121 -7.95 5.93 -0.27
C GLU A 121 -6.58 5.63 -0.93
N VAL A 122 -6.31 6.05 -2.17
CA VAL A 122 -5.02 5.80 -2.85
C VAL A 122 -4.33 7.12 -3.21
N MET A 123 -4.94 7.95 -4.06
CA MET A 123 -4.45 9.27 -4.48
C MET A 123 -3.02 9.24 -5.05
N GLU A 124 -2.76 8.25 -5.93
CA GLU A 124 -1.53 8.14 -6.70
C GLU A 124 -1.78 8.10 -8.24
N PRO A 125 -2.58 9.05 -8.78
CA PRO A 125 -2.80 9.14 -10.23
C PRO A 125 -1.50 9.49 -10.97
N LEU A 126 -1.52 9.41 -12.30
CA LEU A 126 -0.37 9.72 -13.14
C LEU A 126 0.37 11.03 -12.77
N PRO A 127 -0.30 12.17 -12.52
CA PRO A 127 0.41 13.39 -12.13
C PRO A 127 1.27 13.22 -10.86
N VAL A 128 0.78 12.45 -9.88
CA VAL A 128 1.51 12.16 -8.63
C VAL A 128 2.71 11.25 -8.92
N LEU A 129 2.56 10.21 -9.75
CA LEU A 129 3.67 9.35 -10.16
C LEU A 129 4.76 10.14 -10.90
N LEU A 130 4.38 11.06 -11.79
CA LEU A 130 5.33 11.98 -12.44
C LEU A 130 6.05 12.86 -11.39
N GLY A 131 5.31 13.39 -10.41
CA GLY A 131 5.85 14.17 -9.30
C GLY A 131 6.90 13.40 -8.49
N TYR A 132 6.72 12.10 -8.28
CA TYR A 132 7.70 11.24 -7.62
C TYR A 132 9.04 11.20 -8.36
N GLY A 133 9.01 10.93 -9.67
CA GLY A 133 10.22 10.94 -10.49
C GLY A 133 10.90 12.31 -10.51
N ILE A 134 10.12 13.40 -10.63
CA ILE A 134 10.61 14.78 -10.56
C ILE A 134 11.31 15.02 -9.21
N THR A 135 10.73 14.56 -8.10
CA THR A 135 11.31 14.71 -6.76
C THR A 135 12.69 14.05 -6.66
N ALA A 136 12.84 12.81 -7.14
CA ALA A 136 14.13 12.12 -7.13
C ALA A 136 15.17 12.82 -8.02
N MET A 137 14.79 13.20 -9.24
CA MET A 137 15.66 13.92 -10.17
C MET A 137 16.08 15.29 -9.65
N TYR A 138 15.15 16.00 -9.02
CA TYR A 138 15.42 17.32 -8.42
C TYR A 138 16.35 17.19 -7.22
N ALA A 139 16.06 16.28 -6.28
CA ALA A 139 16.91 16.03 -5.11
C ALA A 139 18.35 15.69 -5.52
N TYR A 140 18.52 14.76 -6.50
CA TYR A 140 19.84 14.46 -7.07
C TYR A 140 20.55 15.69 -7.61
N THR A 141 19.82 16.56 -8.28
CA THR A 141 20.41 17.70 -9.00
C THR A 141 20.84 18.82 -8.06
N VAL A 142 20.07 19.11 -7.00
CA VAL A 142 20.34 20.23 -6.08
C VAL A 142 21.23 19.86 -4.91
N LEU A 143 21.25 18.59 -4.49
CA LEU A 143 22.10 18.12 -3.39
C LEU A 143 23.51 17.84 -3.95
N ARG A 144 24.44 18.77 -3.75
CA ARG A 144 25.80 18.71 -4.28
C ARG A 144 26.88 18.71 -3.22
N THR A 145 26.53 19.10 -2.00
CA THR A 145 27.47 19.28 -0.90
C THR A 145 26.90 18.74 0.41
N GLY A 146 27.79 18.40 1.35
CA GLY A 146 27.39 17.98 2.69
C GLY A 146 26.58 19.04 3.45
N GLU A 147 26.84 20.34 3.23
CA GLU A 147 26.07 21.41 3.88
C GLU A 147 24.61 21.41 3.40
N GLU A 148 24.34 21.15 2.12
CA GLU A 148 22.96 21.05 1.60
C GLU A 148 22.23 19.84 2.20
N LEU A 149 22.93 18.71 2.41
CA LEU A 149 22.36 17.57 3.14
C LEU A 149 22.00 17.93 4.59
N ARG A 150 22.87 18.68 5.30
CA ARG A 150 22.58 19.15 6.66
C ARG A 150 21.37 20.09 6.74
N LEU A 151 21.18 20.93 5.71
CA LEU A 151 20.03 21.83 5.64
C LEU A 151 18.69 21.11 5.49
N LEU A 152 18.69 19.84 5.01
CA LEU A 152 17.49 19.00 4.99
C LEU A 152 17.23 18.32 6.35
N LEU A 153 18.26 18.04 7.14
CA LEU A 153 18.11 17.28 8.39
C LEU A 153 17.23 18.00 9.43
N LYS A 154 17.38 19.32 9.60
CA LYS A 154 16.59 20.06 10.60
C LYS A 154 15.10 20.06 10.27
N PRO A 155 14.65 20.43 9.05
CA PRO A 155 13.24 20.28 8.65
C PRO A 155 12.71 18.86 8.75
N ALA A 156 13.54 17.86 8.39
CA ALA A 156 13.15 16.45 8.52
C ALA A 156 12.92 16.05 9.99
N VAL A 157 13.82 16.46 10.91
CA VAL A 157 13.64 16.20 12.35
C VAL A 157 12.40 16.92 12.89
N LEU A 158 12.13 18.15 12.46
CA LEU A 158 10.92 18.89 12.87
C LEU A 158 9.64 18.19 12.38
N GLY A 159 9.60 17.79 11.10
CA GLY A 159 8.46 17.06 10.55
C GLY A 159 8.23 15.72 11.25
N MET A 160 9.31 14.93 11.44
CA MET A 160 9.25 13.69 12.21
C MET A 160 8.74 13.91 13.63
N SER A 161 9.24 14.95 14.32
CA SER A 161 8.82 15.27 15.69
C SER A 161 7.34 15.61 15.77
N ALA A 162 6.85 16.42 14.84
CA ALA A 162 5.44 16.82 14.83
C ALA A 162 4.52 15.62 14.55
N VAL A 163 4.86 14.77 13.58
CA VAL A 163 4.11 13.53 13.30
C VAL A 163 4.13 12.59 14.51
N THR A 164 5.30 12.38 15.11
CA THR A 164 5.44 11.44 16.24
C THR A 164 4.92 12.00 17.56
N LEU A 165 4.86 13.33 17.73
CA LEU A 165 4.17 13.92 18.87
C LEU A 165 2.69 13.54 18.88
N ILE A 166 2.01 13.64 17.72
CA ILE A 166 0.63 13.16 17.56
C ILE A 166 0.58 11.65 17.87
N GLY A 167 1.53 10.87 17.35
CA GLY A 167 1.60 9.43 17.58
C GLY A 167 1.78 9.07 19.06
N VAL A 168 2.64 9.76 19.80
CA VAL A 168 2.83 9.52 21.24
C VAL A 168 1.57 9.88 22.03
N LEU A 169 0.89 10.97 21.68
CA LEU A 169 -0.38 11.33 22.30
C LEU A 169 -1.46 10.27 22.03
N GLN A 170 -1.59 9.80 20.80
CA GLN A 170 -2.50 8.70 20.45
C GLN A 170 -2.16 7.41 21.22
N PHE A 171 -0.86 7.06 21.33
CA PHE A 171 -0.41 5.91 22.09
C PHE A 171 -0.80 5.99 23.59
N LEU A 172 -0.79 7.19 24.15
CA LEU A 172 -1.26 7.46 25.53
C LEU A 172 -2.80 7.54 25.65
N GLY A 173 -3.53 7.31 24.54
CA GLY A 173 -5.00 7.32 24.52
C GLY A 173 -5.62 8.71 24.33
N TYR A 174 -4.82 9.74 24.01
CA TYR A 174 -5.28 11.09 23.70
C TYR A 174 -5.15 11.37 22.20
N ASP A 175 -6.27 11.29 21.49
CA ASP A 175 -6.26 11.61 20.05
C ASP A 175 -6.45 13.12 19.83
N LEU A 176 -5.39 13.73 19.29
CA LEU A 176 -5.37 15.16 19.00
C LEU A 176 -6.35 15.53 17.89
N LEU A 177 -6.56 14.64 16.90
CA LEU A 177 -7.43 14.89 15.76
C LEU A 177 -8.92 14.85 16.14
N GLU A 178 -9.28 14.22 17.25
CA GLU A 178 -10.65 14.22 17.79
C GLU A 178 -10.97 15.46 18.62
N GLN A 179 -9.97 16.29 18.97
CA GLN A 179 -10.21 17.46 19.81
C GLN A 179 -10.98 18.54 19.05
N ALA A 180 -12.02 19.09 19.66
CA ALA A 180 -12.92 20.08 19.04
C ALA A 180 -12.18 21.29 18.45
N TRP A 181 -11.11 21.75 19.11
CA TRP A 181 -10.32 22.87 18.61
C TRP A 181 -9.50 22.51 17.35
N VAL A 182 -9.01 21.25 17.24
CA VAL A 182 -8.33 20.77 16.04
C VAL A 182 -9.33 20.57 14.91
N GLN A 183 -10.49 19.95 15.20
CA GLN A 183 -11.54 19.78 14.19
C GLN A 183 -11.98 21.10 13.58
N ARG A 184 -12.08 22.18 14.37
CA ARG A 184 -12.36 23.53 13.84
C ARG A 184 -11.31 24.08 12.89
N LEU A 185 -10.07 23.57 12.93
CA LEU A 185 -8.99 23.97 12.02
C LEU A 185 -8.98 23.15 10.73
N ILE A 186 -9.42 21.88 10.78
CA ILE A 186 -9.27 20.93 9.67
C ILE A 186 -10.58 20.63 8.96
N VAL A 187 -11.73 20.98 9.55
CA VAL A 187 -13.08 20.71 8.99
C VAL A 187 -13.84 22.03 8.82
N PRO A 188 -14.54 22.22 7.69
CA PRO A 188 -15.41 23.38 7.49
C PRO A 188 -16.50 23.48 8.56
N GLY A 189 -16.78 24.69 9.05
CA GLY A 189 -17.76 24.93 10.12
C GLY A 189 -19.16 24.40 9.80
N SER A 190 -19.61 24.54 8.56
CA SER A 190 -20.91 24.03 8.10
C SER A 190 -21.07 22.49 8.22
N ILE A 191 -19.98 21.76 8.20
CA ILE A 191 -19.96 20.31 8.39
C ILE A 191 -19.97 19.97 9.88
N LEU A 192 -19.22 20.73 10.70
CA LEU A 192 -19.11 20.49 12.15
C LEU A 192 -20.39 20.79 12.92
N GLU A 193 -21.27 21.65 12.39
CA GLU A 193 -22.59 21.90 13.01
C GLU A 193 -23.46 20.66 13.11
N ASN A 194 -23.29 19.71 12.17
CA ASN A 194 -24.12 18.51 12.05
C ASN A 194 -23.34 17.20 12.21
N SER A 195 -22.02 17.25 12.46
CA SER A 195 -21.18 16.05 12.48
C SER A 195 -20.04 16.15 13.47
N HIS A 196 -19.80 15.08 14.20
CA HIS A 196 -18.60 14.88 15.01
C HIS A 196 -17.76 13.76 14.40
N PHE A 197 -16.48 14.00 14.22
CA PHE A 197 -15.57 13.01 13.65
C PHE A 197 -14.81 12.29 14.77
N THR A 198 -14.93 10.98 14.78
CA THR A 198 -14.18 10.08 15.67
C THR A 198 -13.27 9.20 14.84
N ALA A 199 -12.14 8.81 15.41
CA ALA A 199 -11.22 7.90 14.74
C ALA A 199 -11.86 6.51 14.59
N VAL A 200 -11.58 5.87 13.46
CA VAL A 200 -11.99 4.48 13.21
C VAL A 200 -11.18 3.49 14.05
N PHE A 201 -10.01 3.93 14.53
CA PHE A 201 -9.06 3.08 15.25
C PHE A 201 -9.31 3.10 16.76
N PRO A 202 -9.12 1.96 17.46
CA PRO A 202 -9.29 1.90 18.90
C PRO A 202 -8.27 2.80 19.64
N LYS A 203 -8.65 3.27 20.83
CA LYS A 203 -7.78 4.09 21.68
C LYS A 203 -6.43 3.41 21.92
N GLY A 204 -5.36 4.19 21.84
CA GLY A 204 -4.00 3.71 21.98
C GLY A 204 -3.38 3.16 20.68
N MET A 205 -4.15 3.06 19.59
CA MET A 205 -3.61 2.73 18.27
C MET A 205 -3.12 3.98 17.57
N VAL A 206 -1.90 3.94 17.05
CA VAL A 206 -1.23 5.09 16.42
C VAL A 206 -1.39 5.04 14.91
N TYR A 207 -2.05 6.04 14.34
CA TYR A 207 -2.18 6.26 12.88
C TYR A 207 -1.68 7.64 12.45
N THR A 208 -1.50 8.56 13.38
CA THR A 208 -0.98 9.94 13.23
C THR A 208 -1.76 10.73 12.16
N THR A 209 -1.04 11.49 11.33
CA THR A 209 -1.55 12.15 10.11
C THR A 209 -1.28 11.33 8.86
N LEU A 210 -0.92 10.03 9.00
CA LEU A 210 -0.48 9.18 7.91
C LEU A 210 -1.57 8.19 7.44
N PHE A 211 -2.84 8.52 7.68
CA PHE A 211 -4.02 7.80 7.20
C PHE A 211 -4.27 6.45 7.91
N ASN A 212 -3.25 5.60 8.07
CA ASN A 212 -3.43 4.24 8.58
C ASN A 212 -2.19 3.79 9.39
N PRO A 213 -2.35 3.01 10.47
CA PRO A 213 -1.25 2.47 11.28
C PRO A 213 -0.12 1.80 10.48
N ASN A 214 -0.44 1.13 9.37
CA ASN A 214 0.57 0.48 8.54
C ASN A 214 1.55 1.48 7.90
N TYR A 215 1.08 2.68 7.52
CA TYR A 215 1.97 3.72 6.97
C TYR A 215 2.82 4.40 8.03
N VAL A 216 2.37 4.42 9.30
CA VAL A 216 3.24 4.79 10.44
C VAL A 216 4.42 3.83 10.51
N GLY A 217 4.17 2.52 10.38
CA GLY A 217 5.24 1.52 10.33
C GLY A 217 6.23 1.75 9.19
N SER A 218 5.75 2.02 7.97
CA SER A 218 6.59 2.34 6.80
C SER A 218 7.39 3.64 7.01
N TYR A 219 6.75 4.67 7.56
CA TYR A 219 7.37 5.96 7.87
C TYR A 219 8.49 5.82 8.88
N VAL A 220 8.27 5.05 9.96
CA VAL A 220 9.28 4.81 10.99
C VAL A 220 10.44 3.98 10.44
N ALA A 221 10.18 2.88 9.72
CA ALA A 221 11.23 2.05 9.12
C ALA A 221 12.13 2.86 8.18
N MET A 222 11.55 3.81 7.44
CA MET A 222 12.26 4.70 6.52
C MET A 222 13.04 5.80 7.24
N LEU A 223 12.50 6.45 8.27
CA LEU A 223 13.04 7.68 8.83
C LEU A 223 13.80 7.51 10.15
N LEU A 224 13.66 6.39 10.85
CA LEU A 224 14.43 6.11 12.06
C LEU A 224 15.95 6.15 11.81
N PRO A 225 16.50 5.56 10.73
CA PRO A 225 17.93 5.69 10.41
C PRO A 225 18.36 7.16 10.20
N ILE A 226 17.49 7.99 9.59
CA ILE A 226 17.75 9.41 9.36
C ILE A 226 17.74 10.20 10.68
N ALA A 227 16.80 9.91 11.59
CA ALA A 227 16.76 10.51 12.91
C ALA A 227 18.02 10.17 13.73
N LEU A 228 18.46 8.91 13.69
CA LEU A 228 19.69 8.46 14.33
C LEU A 228 20.92 9.15 13.72
N ALA A 229 20.99 9.28 12.40
CA ALA A 229 22.05 10.03 11.73
C ALA A 229 22.05 11.51 12.19
N ALA A 230 20.89 12.12 12.36
CA ALA A 230 20.79 13.50 12.86
C ALA A 230 21.38 13.67 14.27
N VAL A 231 21.23 12.67 15.17
CA VAL A 231 21.85 12.65 16.51
C VAL A 231 23.37 12.81 16.43
N PHE A 232 24.00 12.19 15.45
CA PHE A 232 25.46 12.20 15.34
C PHE A 232 26.01 13.35 14.51
N PHE A 233 25.27 13.83 13.48
CA PHE A 233 25.82 14.70 12.44
C PHE A 233 25.30 16.13 12.44
N LEU A 234 24.27 16.47 13.22
CA LEU A 234 23.90 17.86 13.46
C LEU A 234 24.99 18.55 14.28
N LYS A 235 25.30 19.81 13.95
CA LYS A 235 26.41 20.56 14.58
C LYS A 235 26.05 20.97 16.01
N GLU A 236 24.84 21.45 16.22
CA GLU A 236 24.40 22.00 17.49
C GLU A 236 23.91 20.92 18.45
N ARG A 237 24.43 20.92 19.69
CA ARG A 237 24.09 19.94 20.73
C ARG A 237 22.58 19.85 21.01
N GLY A 238 21.89 20.99 21.03
CA GLY A 238 20.43 21.03 21.26
C GLY A 238 19.68 20.25 20.19
N TRP A 239 20.05 20.41 18.91
CA TRP A 239 19.44 19.67 17.81
C TRP A 239 19.74 18.17 17.85
N ARG A 240 20.91 17.78 18.33
CA ARG A 240 21.27 16.36 18.50
C ARG A 240 20.39 15.70 19.57
N ILE A 241 20.19 16.37 20.71
CA ILE A 241 19.32 15.89 21.79
C ILE A 241 17.88 15.81 21.27
N TYR A 242 17.40 16.84 20.58
CA TYR A 242 16.05 16.86 20.00
C TYR A 242 15.83 15.73 18.97
N ALA A 243 16.81 15.44 18.11
CA ALA A 243 16.77 14.31 17.21
C ALA A 243 16.74 12.95 17.95
N GLY A 244 17.43 12.83 19.09
CA GLY A 244 17.36 11.67 19.96
C GLY A 244 15.98 11.43 20.55
N ILE A 245 15.35 12.50 21.05
CA ILE A 245 13.96 12.46 21.54
C ILE A 245 13.02 12.03 20.39
N THR A 246 13.21 12.59 19.19
CA THR A 246 12.42 12.23 18.00
C THR A 246 12.60 10.75 17.64
N ALA A 247 13.82 10.20 17.72
CA ALA A 247 14.07 8.79 17.45
C ALA A 247 13.34 7.87 18.45
N VAL A 248 13.29 8.24 19.73
CA VAL A 248 12.51 7.52 20.74
C VAL A 248 11.01 7.62 20.43
N ALA A 249 10.51 8.80 20.06
CA ALA A 249 9.11 9.01 19.70
C ALA A 249 8.71 8.21 18.44
N LEU A 250 9.62 8.06 17.45
CA LEU A 250 9.43 7.16 16.30
C LEU A 250 9.25 5.71 16.74
N LEU A 251 10.09 5.22 17.66
CA LEU A 251 9.97 3.85 18.18
C LEU A 251 8.66 3.64 18.95
N LEU A 252 8.25 4.60 19.79
CA LEU A 252 6.96 4.55 20.49
C LEU A 252 5.78 4.55 19.50
N SER A 253 5.86 5.37 18.45
CA SER A 253 4.85 5.39 17.39
C SER A 253 4.78 4.07 16.62
N LEU A 254 5.92 3.40 16.37
CA LEU A 254 5.95 2.06 15.77
C LEU A 254 5.25 1.03 16.65
N LEU A 255 5.55 1.02 17.94
CA LEU A 255 4.91 0.10 18.89
C LEU A 255 3.39 0.34 18.94
N GLY A 256 2.97 1.59 19.07
CA GLY A 256 1.55 1.95 19.13
C GLY A 256 0.80 1.71 17.82
N SER A 257 1.49 1.74 16.66
CA SER A 257 0.86 1.45 15.37
C SER A 257 0.47 -0.02 15.19
N ARG A 258 1.11 -0.93 15.94
CA ARG A 258 0.93 -2.39 15.81
C ARG A 258 1.15 -2.89 14.37
N SER A 259 1.88 -2.15 13.53
CA SER A 259 2.13 -2.47 12.13
C SER A 259 3.13 -3.62 12.00
N GLN A 260 2.67 -4.77 11.54
CA GLN A 260 3.52 -5.95 11.28
C GLN A 260 4.59 -5.65 10.23
N ALA A 261 4.18 -5.06 9.10
CA ALA A 261 5.10 -4.68 8.04
C ALA A 261 6.17 -3.70 8.53
N GLY A 262 5.77 -2.72 9.37
CA GLY A 262 6.68 -1.77 9.99
C GLY A 262 7.69 -2.43 10.94
N VAL A 263 7.24 -3.38 11.77
CA VAL A 263 8.11 -4.13 12.69
C VAL A 263 9.12 -4.99 11.93
N VAL A 264 8.68 -5.74 10.91
CA VAL A 264 9.58 -6.56 10.07
C VAL A 264 10.59 -5.68 9.33
N ALA A 265 10.15 -4.56 8.77
CA ALA A 265 11.02 -3.62 8.09
C ALA A 265 12.03 -2.98 9.05
N ALA A 266 11.62 -2.56 10.25
CA ALA A 266 12.51 -1.99 11.25
C ALA A 266 13.54 -3.01 11.74
N LEU A 267 13.14 -4.27 11.91
CA LEU A 267 14.07 -5.37 12.25
C LEU A 267 15.09 -5.59 11.12
N ALA A 268 14.65 -5.64 9.87
CA ALA A 268 15.54 -5.79 8.72
C ALA A 268 16.56 -4.63 8.64
N VAL A 269 16.11 -3.41 8.85
CA VAL A 269 16.95 -2.20 8.92
C VAL A 269 17.96 -2.30 10.07
N LEU A 270 17.53 -2.71 11.27
CA LEU A 270 18.40 -2.86 12.44
C LEU A 270 19.49 -3.90 12.18
N LEU A 271 19.11 -5.06 11.65
CA LEU A 271 20.07 -6.13 11.34
C LEU A 271 21.08 -5.69 10.29
N LEU A 272 20.62 -5.03 9.23
CA LEU A 272 21.49 -4.51 8.20
C LEU A 272 22.40 -3.38 8.74
N PHE A 273 21.89 -2.53 9.62
CA PHE A 273 22.69 -1.52 10.32
C PHE A 273 23.79 -2.17 11.18
N VAL A 274 23.44 -3.14 12.01
CA VAL A 274 24.40 -3.88 12.85
C VAL A 274 25.47 -4.53 11.97
N PHE A 275 25.06 -5.19 10.88
CA PHE A 275 25.98 -5.80 9.94
C PHE A 275 26.95 -4.78 9.33
N LEU A 276 26.45 -3.66 8.79
CA LEU A 276 27.29 -2.63 8.17
C LEU A 276 28.19 -1.93 9.20
N PHE A 277 27.70 -1.70 10.42
CA PHE A 277 28.47 -1.11 11.51
C PHE A 277 29.63 -2.02 11.95
N LEU A 278 29.38 -3.30 12.18
CA LEU A 278 30.40 -4.29 12.52
C LEU A 278 31.39 -4.47 11.39
N ARG A 279 30.93 -4.39 10.14
CA ARG A 279 31.79 -4.44 8.95
C ARG A 279 32.84 -3.32 8.96
N GLN A 280 32.54 -2.13 9.51
CA GLN A 280 33.51 -1.05 9.66
C GLN A 280 34.65 -1.40 10.65
N ARG A 281 34.41 -2.33 11.56
CA ARG A 281 35.38 -2.78 12.59
C ARG A 281 36.11 -4.04 12.16
N VAL A 282 35.48 -4.97 11.45
CA VAL A 282 35.98 -6.28 11.06
C VAL A 282 36.15 -6.36 9.54
N ARG A 283 37.37 -6.67 9.07
CA ARG A 283 37.65 -6.76 7.63
C ARG A 283 36.97 -7.95 6.96
N ARG A 284 36.83 -9.09 7.67
CA ARG A 284 36.24 -10.33 7.16
C ARG A 284 34.74 -10.38 7.45
N TRP A 285 33.95 -9.67 6.65
CA TRP A 285 32.52 -9.51 6.85
C TRP A 285 31.71 -10.83 6.84
N TYR A 286 32.18 -11.84 6.11
CA TYR A 286 31.54 -13.16 6.07
C TYR A 286 31.54 -13.87 7.44
N LEU A 287 32.42 -13.48 8.37
CA LEU A 287 32.41 -13.98 9.75
C LEU A 287 31.32 -13.33 10.60
N ILE A 288 30.85 -12.15 10.21
CA ILE A 288 29.84 -11.38 10.95
C ILE A 288 28.44 -11.80 10.52
N ALA A 289 28.25 -12.11 9.22
CA ALA A 289 26.94 -12.38 8.65
C ALA A 289 26.17 -13.50 9.39
N PRO A 290 26.76 -14.65 9.75
CA PRO A 290 26.07 -15.69 10.51
C PRO A 290 25.62 -15.19 11.90
N GLY A 291 26.47 -14.44 12.61
CA GLY A 291 26.13 -13.88 13.92
C GLY A 291 24.97 -12.89 13.87
N VAL A 292 24.92 -12.03 12.84
CA VAL A 292 23.80 -11.11 12.63
C VAL A 292 22.53 -11.87 12.27
N ALA A 293 22.61 -12.93 11.46
CA ALA A 293 21.46 -13.78 11.16
C ALA A 293 20.91 -14.48 12.41
N VAL A 294 21.78 -15.03 13.26
CA VAL A 294 21.38 -15.64 14.55
C VAL A 294 20.72 -14.59 15.47
N LEU A 295 21.29 -13.36 15.53
CA LEU A 295 20.66 -12.26 16.28
C LEU A 295 19.26 -11.95 15.73
N GLY A 296 19.07 -11.95 14.42
CA GLY A 296 17.76 -11.72 13.79
C GLY A 296 16.74 -12.77 14.20
N VAL A 297 17.10 -14.05 14.13
CA VAL A 297 16.26 -15.16 14.57
C VAL A 297 15.97 -15.05 16.07
N ALA A 298 16.98 -14.76 16.90
CA ALA A 298 16.80 -14.61 18.33
C ALA A 298 15.84 -13.46 18.69
N LEU A 299 15.96 -12.30 18.02
CA LEU A 299 15.06 -11.17 18.23
C LEU A 299 13.63 -11.50 17.75
N LEU A 300 13.48 -12.22 16.63
CA LEU A 300 12.19 -12.69 16.17
C LEU A 300 11.53 -13.61 17.19
N VAL A 301 12.24 -14.64 17.64
CA VAL A 301 11.73 -15.60 18.63
C VAL A 301 11.39 -14.91 19.94
N LEU A 302 12.23 -13.99 20.41
CA LEU A 302 11.99 -13.23 21.63
C LEU A 302 10.74 -12.33 21.50
N GLY A 303 10.58 -11.64 20.36
CA GLY A 303 9.41 -10.81 20.10
C GLY A 303 8.11 -11.63 20.10
N ILE A 304 8.12 -12.82 19.49
CA ILE A 304 6.99 -13.75 19.52
C ILE A 304 6.69 -14.21 20.95
N ARG A 305 7.72 -14.62 21.71
CA ARG A 305 7.55 -15.12 23.09
C ARG A 305 7.08 -14.06 24.09
N LEU A 306 7.46 -12.82 23.90
CA LEU A 306 7.04 -11.69 24.72
C LEU A 306 5.73 -11.06 24.26
N ASP A 307 5.09 -11.65 23.25
CA ASP A 307 3.84 -11.15 22.63
C ASP A 307 3.87 -9.65 22.32
N PHE A 308 5.00 -9.17 21.80
CA PHE A 308 5.08 -7.78 21.35
C PHE A 308 4.02 -7.50 20.28
N PRO A 309 3.38 -6.32 20.32
CA PRO A 309 2.37 -5.95 19.33
C PRO A 309 2.87 -6.15 17.88
N GLY A 310 2.14 -6.94 17.11
CA GLY A 310 2.46 -7.26 15.71
C GLY A 310 3.35 -8.51 15.49
N TRP A 311 4.00 -9.05 16.53
CA TRP A 311 4.90 -10.20 16.39
C TRP A 311 4.17 -11.55 16.40
N SER A 312 3.08 -11.70 17.15
CA SER A 312 2.24 -12.89 17.13
C SER A 312 1.77 -13.24 15.74
N LYS A 313 1.31 -12.24 15.00
CA LYS A 313 0.87 -12.42 13.60
C LYS A 313 2.01 -12.68 12.60
N VAL A 314 3.26 -12.31 12.91
CA VAL A 314 4.42 -12.75 12.12
C VAL A 314 4.64 -14.25 12.32
N ALA A 315 4.44 -14.77 13.53
CA ALA A 315 4.50 -16.22 13.79
C ALA A 315 3.43 -16.99 13.00
N GLU A 316 2.22 -16.45 12.91
CA GLU A 316 1.12 -17.04 12.12
C GLU A 316 1.48 -17.23 10.64
N LEU A 317 2.31 -16.33 10.05
CA LEU A 317 2.79 -16.49 8.67
C LEU A 317 3.61 -17.77 8.47
N PHE A 318 4.45 -18.12 9.46
CA PHE A 318 5.28 -19.32 9.41
C PHE A 318 4.52 -20.59 9.80
N ALA A 319 3.40 -20.46 10.50
CA ALA A 319 2.54 -21.55 10.92
C ALA A 319 1.35 -21.79 9.96
N ALA A 320 1.22 -20.98 8.91
CA ALA A 320 0.10 -21.05 7.99
C ALA A 320 0.02 -22.41 7.31
N GLN A 321 -1.12 -23.07 7.48
CA GLN A 321 -1.47 -24.32 6.81
C GLN A 321 -2.53 -24.05 5.76
N ARG A 322 -2.47 -24.83 4.68
CA ARG A 322 -3.50 -24.78 3.65
C ARG A 322 -4.83 -25.25 4.23
N GLN A 323 -5.85 -24.42 4.09
CA GLN A 323 -7.21 -24.76 4.49
C GLN A 323 -7.95 -25.37 3.31
N GLU A 324 -8.69 -26.43 3.58
CA GLU A 324 -9.61 -27.04 2.63
C GLU A 324 -11.03 -26.61 2.99
N TYR A 325 -11.83 -26.30 1.99
CA TYR A 325 -13.21 -25.84 2.14
C TYR A 325 -14.13 -26.74 1.35
N ALA A 326 -15.27 -27.11 1.93
CA ALA A 326 -16.29 -27.91 1.26
C ALA A 326 -16.90 -27.12 0.08
N LEU A 327 -17.30 -25.89 0.30
CA LEU A 327 -17.72 -25.00 -0.78
C LEU A 327 -16.50 -24.46 -1.52
N GLU A 328 -16.36 -24.76 -2.80
CA GLU A 328 -15.20 -24.36 -3.61
C GLU A 328 -15.44 -23.07 -4.40
N SER A 329 -16.63 -22.94 -5.00
CA SER A 329 -17.00 -21.74 -5.78
C SER A 329 -18.50 -21.68 -6.01
N ILE A 330 -18.99 -20.45 -6.26
CA ILE A 330 -20.32 -20.17 -6.79
C ILE A 330 -20.15 -19.28 -8.01
N ASP A 331 -20.91 -19.57 -9.07
CA ASP A 331 -20.91 -18.80 -10.32
C ASP A 331 -22.33 -18.65 -10.84
N THR A 332 -22.73 -17.40 -11.10
CA THR A 332 -24.07 -17.03 -11.60
C THR A 332 -24.05 -16.53 -13.05
N THR A 333 -22.92 -16.58 -13.74
CA THR A 333 -22.77 -16.07 -15.12
C THR A 333 -23.44 -16.91 -16.22
N GLY A 334 -24.05 -18.03 -15.85
CA GLY A 334 -24.71 -18.93 -16.77
C GLY A 334 -26.22 -19.04 -16.56
N ASN A 335 -26.83 -20.05 -17.20
CA ASN A 335 -28.27 -20.30 -17.13
C ASN A 335 -28.71 -20.97 -15.81
N GLY A 336 -27.99 -20.77 -14.71
CA GLY A 336 -28.29 -21.32 -13.40
C GLY A 336 -27.22 -20.93 -12.39
N VAL A 337 -27.45 -21.24 -11.12
CA VAL A 337 -26.45 -21.07 -10.07
C VAL A 337 -25.58 -22.30 -10.04
N LYS A 338 -24.32 -22.18 -10.50
CA LYS A 338 -23.34 -23.25 -10.47
C LYS A 338 -22.59 -23.21 -9.16
N ILE A 339 -22.56 -24.32 -8.44
CA ILE A 339 -21.92 -24.44 -7.13
C ILE A 339 -20.97 -25.62 -7.18
N LYS A 340 -19.72 -25.40 -6.86
CA LYS A 340 -18.75 -26.47 -6.68
C LYS A 340 -18.58 -26.74 -5.18
N TYR A 341 -19.07 -27.91 -4.75
CA TYR A 341 -19.15 -28.29 -3.35
C TYR A 341 -18.63 -29.71 -3.14
N LYS A 342 -17.63 -29.87 -2.27
CA LYS A 342 -16.95 -31.16 -1.99
C LYS A 342 -16.47 -31.92 -3.26
N GLY A 343 -15.97 -31.14 -4.24
CA GLY A 343 -15.50 -31.70 -5.51
C GLY A 343 -16.61 -31.99 -6.53
N THR A 344 -17.88 -31.83 -6.17
CA THR A 344 -19.07 -32.07 -7.01
C THR A 344 -19.57 -30.77 -7.61
N GLU A 345 -19.96 -30.75 -8.88
CA GLU A 345 -20.60 -29.62 -9.52
C GLU A 345 -22.12 -29.70 -9.42
N LEU A 346 -22.72 -28.74 -8.77
CA LEU A 346 -24.17 -28.60 -8.65
C LEU A 346 -24.62 -27.43 -9.53
N THR A 347 -25.76 -27.59 -10.22
CA THR A 347 -26.44 -26.47 -10.89
C THR A 347 -27.86 -26.38 -10.36
N VAL A 348 -28.19 -25.28 -9.73
CA VAL A 348 -29.53 -25.01 -9.19
C VAL A 348 -30.28 -24.06 -10.11
N LEU A 349 -31.43 -24.48 -10.55
CA LEU A 349 -32.34 -23.72 -11.39
C LEU A 349 -33.66 -23.52 -10.66
N MET A 350 -34.23 -22.32 -10.77
CA MET A 350 -35.57 -21.99 -10.26
C MET A 350 -36.46 -21.58 -11.43
N ALA A 351 -37.57 -22.28 -11.61
CA ALA A 351 -38.63 -21.90 -12.55
C ALA A 351 -39.76 -21.26 -11.78
N VAL A 352 -40.26 -20.12 -12.26
CA VAL A 352 -41.37 -19.39 -11.66
C VAL A 352 -42.47 -19.21 -12.70
N SER A 353 -43.72 -19.57 -12.34
CA SER A 353 -44.88 -19.40 -13.18
C SER A 353 -46.03 -18.88 -12.34
N GLY A 354 -46.31 -17.57 -12.44
CA GLY A 354 -47.29 -16.89 -11.58
C GLY A 354 -46.87 -16.97 -10.10
N SER A 355 -47.74 -17.54 -9.26
CA SER A 355 -47.48 -17.77 -7.83
C SER A 355 -46.79 -19.10 -7.52
N HIS A 356 -46.47 -19.90 -8.55
CA HIS A 356 -45.85 -21.22 -8.40
C HIS A 356 -44.37 -21.16 -8.74
N TYR A 357 -43.58 -21.88 -7.99
CA TYR A 357 -42.15 -22.05 -8.25
C TYR A 357 -41.74 -23.52 -8.11
N SER A 358 -40.73 -23.91 -8.84
CA SER A 358 -40.13 -25.24 -8.77
C SER A 358 -38.62 -25.14 -8.95
N TYR A 359 -37.91 -26.15 -8.48
CA TYR A 359 -36.47 -26.27 -8.64
C TYR A 359 -36.10 -27.45 -9.53
N VAL A 360 -34.99 -27.27 -10.25
CA VAL A 360 -34.27 -28.35 -10.89
C VAL A 360 -32.84 -28.30 -10.37
N VAL A 361 -32.37 -29.41 -9.84
CA VAL A 361 -30.98 -29.51 -9.35
C VAL A 361 -30.28 -30.58 -10.17
N LEU A 362 -29.15 -30.20 -10.75
CA LEU A 362 -28.28 -31.13 -11.49
C LEU A 362 -27.02 -31.31 -10.66
N GLU A 363 -26.65 -32.57 -10.39
CA GLU A 363 -25.38 -32.96 -9.80
C GLU A 363 -24.53 -33.64 -10.86
N ASN A 364 -23.40 -33.03 -11.23
CA ASN A 364 -22.56 -33.49 -12.36
C ASN A 364 -23.35 -33.69 -13.66
N GLY A 365 -24.39 -32.88 -13.90
CA GLY A 365 -25.28 -32.97 -15.04
C GLY A 365 -26.44 -33.99 -14.89
N THR A 366 -26.51 -34.75 -13.81
CA THR A 366 -27.61 -35.68 -13.51
C THR A 366 -28.64 -35.03 -12.62
N GLN A 367 -29.91 -35.07 -13.00
CA GLN A 367 -30.99 -34.46 -12.21
C GLN A 367 -31.20 -35.25 -10.91
N ARG A 368 -31.39 -34.51 -9.81
CA ARG A 368 -31.72 -35.06 -8.49
C ARG A 368 -33.19 -34.91 -8.18
N ASP A 369 -33.74 -35.87 -7.45
CA ASP A 369 -35.09 -35.80 -6.94
C ASP A 369 -35.16 -34.75 -5.81
N ILE A 370 -36.24 -33.97 -5.84
CA ILE A 370 -36.45 -32.86 -4.90
C ILE A 370 -37.69 -33.17 -4.07
N THR A 371 -37.53 -33.12 -2.76
CA THR A 371 -38.63 -33.26 -1.80
C THR A 371 -38.99 -31.85 -1.26
N TYR A 372 -40.28 -31.55 -1.19
CA TYR A 372 -40.76 -30.30 -0.63
C TYR A 372 -41.38 -30.53 0.76
N THR A 373 -41.20 -29.60 1.67
CA THR A 373 -41.94 -29.59 2.94
C THR A 373 -43.43 -29.41 2.72
N GLU A 374 -44.25 -29.73 3.73
CA GLU A 374 -45.72 -29.60 3.65
C GLU A 374 -46.16 -28.13 3.31
N GLU A 375 -45.39 -27.15 3.79
CA GLU A 375 -45.65 -25.73 3.48
C GLU A 375 -45.13 -25.32 2.09
N GLY A 376 -44.38 -26.20 1.40
CA GLY A 376 -43.85 -25.97 0.05
C GLY A 376 -42.76 -24.92 -0.07
N THR A 377 -42.33 -24.30 1.03
CA THR A 377 -41.32 -23.21 1.03
C THR A 377 -39.89 -23.71 1.07
N ILE A 378 -39.66 -24.92 1.54
CA ILE A 378 -38.34 -25.55 1.62
C ILE A 378 -38.32 -26.76 0.68
N ALA A 379 -37.31 -26.84 -0.16
CA ALA A 379 -37.01 -27.95 -1.04
C ALA A 379 -35.69 -28.58 -0.57
N GLY A 380 -35.68 -29.90 -0.37
CA GLY A 380 -34.49 -30.71 -0.03
C GLY A 380 -34.09 -31.61 -1.17
N PHE A 381 -32.81 -31.81 -1.36
CA PHE A 381 -32.26 -32.83 -2.24
C PHE A 381 -31.03 -33.50 -1.61
N THR A 382 -30.82 -34.76 -1.91
CA THR A 382 -29.69 -35.53 -1.37
C THR A 382 -28.63 -35.72 -2.44
N LEU A 383 -27.39 -35.39 -2.12
CA LEU A 383 -26.24 -35.65 -2.98
C LEU A 383 -25.90 -37.12 -3.05
N GLU A 384 -25.12 -37.54 -4.06
CA GLU A 384 -24.59 -38.91 -4.13
C GLU A 384 -23.77 -39.28 -2.89
N SER A 385 -23.17 -38.31 -2.24
CA SER A 385 -22.45 -38.50 -0.97
C SER A 385 -23.35 -38.82 0.23
N GLY A 386 -24.69 -38.75 0.06
CA GLY A 386 -25.67 -38.93 1.13
C GLY A 386 -25.95 -37.68 1.95
N GLU A 387 -25.39 -36.53 1.62
CA GLU A 387 -25.60 -35.25 2.29
C GLU A 387 -26.87 -34.58 1.76
N GLU A 388 -27.72 -34.13 2.66
CA GLU A 388 -28.91 -33.36 2.33
C GLU A 388 -28.62 -31.86 2.28
N ILE A 389 -29.04 -31.21 1.19
CA ILE A 389 -28.95 -29.76 1.02
C ILE A 389 -30.35 -29.19 0.91
N LEU A 390 -30.61 -28.12 1.65
CA LEU A 390 -31.88 -27.42 1.69
C LEU A 390 -31.82 -26.14 0.89
N VAL A 391 -32.86 -25.90 0.08
CA VAL A 391 -33.10 -24.66 -0.65
C VAL A 391 -34.41 -24.08 -0.13
N GLN A 392 -34.37 -22.88 0.39
CA GLN A 392 -35.55 -22.18 0.89
C GLN A 392 -35.97 -21.07 -0.07
N THR A 393 -37.24 -21.08 -0.47
CA THR A 393 -37.80 -19.96 -1.24
C THR A 393 -38.14 -18.81 -0.34
N ILE A 394 -37.80 -17.59 -0.75
CA ILE A 394 -38.06 -16.34 -0.07
C ILE A 394 -38.67 -15.34 -1.03
N LEU A 395 -39.47 -14.39 -0.49
CA LEU A 395 -39.89 -13.21 -1.21
C LEU A 395 -38.87 -12.11 -0.95
N TYR A 396 -38.36 -11.52 -2.02
CA TYR A 396 -37.37 -10.46 -1.96
C TYR A 396 -38.01 -9.17 -2.50
N GLN A 397 -37.92 -8.08 -1.75
CA GLN A 397 -38.42 -6.78 -2.16
C GLN A 397 -37.44 -6.14 -3.16
N LYS A 398 -37.86 -6.02 -4.41
CA LYS A 398 -37.07 -5.41 -5.50
C LYS A 398 -37.19 -3.88 -5.49
N GLU A 399 -38.41 -3.37 -5.30
CA GLU A 399 -38.76 -1.94 -5.25
C GLU A 399 -39.87 -1.76 -4.23
N GLU A 400 -40.30 -0.52 -3.98
CA GLU A 400 -41.44 -0.24 -3.13
C GLU A 400 -42.67 -0.98 -3.71
N ASP A 401 -43.27 -1.86 -2.91
CA ASP A 401 -44.41 -2.73 -3.26
C ASP A 401 -44.16 -3.79 -4.37
N VAL A 402 -42.95 -3.98 -4.84
CA VAL A 402 -42.62 -5.02 -5.83
C VAL A 402 -41.80 -6.13 -5.20
N PHE A 403 -42.38 -7.33 -5.11
CA PHE A 403 -41.74 -8.52 -4.58
C PHE A 403 -41.46 -9.53 -5.70
N VAL A 404 -40.30 -10.18 -5.61
CA VAL A 404 -39.88 -11.25 -6.54
C VAL A 404 -39.51 -12.50 -5.74
N TYR A 405 -39.63 -13.65 -6.37
CA TYR A 405 -39.12 -14.87 -5.77
C TYR A 405 -37.60 -14.91 -5.84
N ALA A 406 -37.02 -15.30 -4.73
CA ALA A 406 -35.61 -15.60 -4.58
C ALA A 406 -35.47 -16.92 -3.81
N PHE A 407 -34.32 -17.53 -3.85
CA PHE A 407 -34.02 -18.70 -3.02
C PHE A 407 -32.71 -18.50 -2.26
N GLN A 408 -32.64 -19.14 -1.11
CA GLN A 408 -31.45 -19.18 -0.30
C GLN A 408 -30.99 -20.62 -0.09
N ILE A 409 -29.67 -20.79 -0.04
CA ILE A 409 -29.02 -22.07 0.21
C ILE A 409 -27.95 -21.88 1.29
N MET A 410 -27.92 -22.80 2.25
CA MET A 410 -26.94 -22.79 3.34
C MET A 410 -25.76 -23.69 2.99
N LEU A 411 -24.55 -23.14 2.85
CA LEU A 411 -23.33 -23.88 2.55
C LEU A 411 -22.19 -23.39 3.43
N ASP A 412 -21.45 -24.30 4.05
CA ASP A 412 -20.34 -23.99 4.98
C ASP A 412 -20.72 -22.99 6.07
N GLY A 413 -21.97 -23.05 6.57
CA GLY A 413 -22.46 -22.17 7.64
C GLY A 413 -22.81 -20.74 7.18
N LYS A 414 -22.76 -20.46 5.87
CA LYS A 414 -23.19 -19.20 5.27
C LYS A 414 -24.41 -19.36 4.38
N GLU A 415 -25.28 -18.38 4.44
CA GLU A 415 -26.45 -18.27 3.60
C GLU A 415 -26.13 -17.48 2.33
N TYR A 416 -26.44 -18.08 1.18
CA TYR A 416 -26.33 -17.49 -0.14
C TYR A 416 -27.70 -17.33 -0.76
N ARG A 417 -28.03 -16.12 -1.24
CA ARG A 417 -29.34 -15.77 -1.80
C ARG A 417 -29.23 -15.49 -3.28
N PHE A 418 -30.16 -16.05 -4.07
CA PHE A 418 -30.16 -15.92 -5.53
C PHE A 418 -31.57 -15.65 -6.06
N SER A 419 -31.64 -14.94 -7.20
CA SER A 419 -32.89 -14.77 -7.95
C SER A 419 -32.59 -14.70 -9.45
N ASN A 420 -33.54 -15.21 -10.26
CA ASN A 420 -33.55 -15.03 -11.72
C ASN A 420 -34.62 -14.03 -12.18
N GLN A 421 -35.25 -13.32 -11.23
CA GLN A 421 -36.28 -12.34 -11.51
C GLN A 421 -35.81 -10.89 -11.33
N LEU A 422 -34.64 -10.69 -10.73
CA LEU A 422 -34.06 -9.36 -10.54
C LEU A 422 -33.51 -8.79 -11.85
N GLU A 423 -32.84 -9.64 -12.62
CA GLU A 423 -32.38 -9.35 -13.97
C GLU A 423 -32.97 -10.37 -14.95
N PRO A 424 -33.76 -9.95 -15.94
CA PRO A 424 -34.40 -10.87 -16.86
C PRO A 424 -33.39 -11.76 -17.61
N GLY A 425 -33.52 -13.07 -17.48
CA GLY A 425 -32.68 -14.06 -18.17
C GLY A 425 -31.39 -14.42 -17.47
N ASN A 426 -31.03 -13.76 -16.35
CA ASN A 426 -29.82 -14.02 -15.61
C ASN A 426 -30.10 -14.41 -14.15
N TYR A 427 -29.30 -15.32 -13.61
CA TYR A 427 -29.24 -15.53 -12.16
C TYR A 427 -28.31 -14.50 -11.53
N THR A 428 -28.78 -13.90 -10.43
CA THR A 428 -28.00 -12.94 -9.66
C THR A 428 -27.89 -13.37 -8.21
N TYR A 429 -26.77 -13.06 -7.60
CA TYR A 429 -26.55 -13.16 -6.16
C TYR A 429 -27.04 -11.89 -5.48
N ILE A 430 -27.76 -12.01 -4.38
CA ILE A 430 -28.18 -10.89 -3.56
C ILE A 430 -27.14 -10.70 -2.47
N ASN A 431 -26.29 -9.68 -2.62
CA ASN A 431 -25.20 -9.43 -1.70
C ASN A 431 -25.66 -8.83 -0.36
N GLN A 432 -24.72 -8.59 0.57
CA GLN A 432 -25.02 -8.03 1.89
C GLN A 432 -25.61 -6.60 1.85
N LEU A 433 -25.41 -5.87 0.76
CA LEU A 433 -25.99 -4.55 0.53
C LEU A 433 -27.43 -4.63 -0.02
N GLY A 434 -27.96 -5.85 -0.19
CA GLY A 434 -29.27 -6.07 -0.83
C GLY A 434 -29.26 -5.73 -2.34
N ARG A 435 -28.09 -5.79 -3.02
CA ARG A 435 -28.00 -5.53 -4.47
C ARG A 435 -27.88 -6.84 -5.24
N ALA A 436 -28.56 -6.90 -6.36
CA ALA A 436 -28.42 -7.98 -7.32
C ALA A 436 -27.08 -7.83 -8.07
N VAL A 437 -26.23 -8.85 -8.00
CA VAL A 437 -24.90 -8.84 -8.61
C VAL A 437 -24.55 -10.20 -9.18
N GLU A 438 -23.63 -10.25 -10.12
CA GLU A 438 -23.01 -11.52 -10.49
C GLU A 438 -22.12 -12.03 -9.34
N CYS A 439 -22.18 -13.33 -9.05
CA CYS A 439 -21.19 -14.02 -8.22
C CYS A 439 -20.26 -14.78 -9.16
N VAL A 440 -18.97 -14.50 -9.10
CA VAL A 440 -17.98 -15.04 -10.03
C VAL A 440 -16.86 -15.73 -9.27
N ALA A 441 -16.51 -16.93 -9.67
CA ALA A 441 -15.32 -17.61 -9.17
C ALA A 441 -14.08 -17.07 -9.86
N ALA A 442 -13.27 -16.31 -9.14
CA ALA A 442 -12.05 -15.73 -9.68
C ALA A 442 -10.82 -16.65 -9.49
N PRO A 443 -9.86 -16.64 -10.44
CA PRO A 443 -8.59 -17.34 -10.25
C PRO A 443 -7.86 -16.84 -8.99
N ASN A 444 -7.46 -17.78 -8.12
CA ASN A 444 -6.72 -17.45 -6.89
C ASN A 444 -5.46 -18.33 -6.79
N ALA A 445 -4.29 -17.70 -6.94
CA ALA A 445 -2.98 -18.38 -6.88
C ALA A 445 -2.60 -18.86 -5.46
N LEU A 446 -3.26 -18.33 -4.41
CA LEU A 446 -3.04 -18.67 -3.00
C LEU A 446 -4.28 -19.32 -2.37
N ARG A 447 -5.03 -20.08 -3.15
CA ARG A 447 -6.22 -20.78 -2.67
C ARG A 447 -5.90 -21.69 -1.47
N GLY A 448 -6.67 -21.54 -0.40
CA GLY A 448 -6.47 -22.21 0.88
C GLY A 448 -5.57 -21.43 1.86
N TYR A 449 -5.02 -20.29 1.43
CA TYR A 449 -4.23 -19.39 2.27
C TYR A 449 -4.85 -18.00 2.38
N GLU A 450 -6.15 -17.87 2.16
CA GLU A 450 -6.88 -16.60 2.10
C GLU A 450 -6.69 -15.76 3.37
N LYS A 451 -6.67 -16.39 4.56
CA LYS A 451 -6.55 -15.74 5.87
C LYS A 451 -5.12 -15.28 6.22
N VAL A 452 -4.11 -15.70 5.47
CA VAL A 452 -2.71 -15.40 5.76
C VAL A 452 -2.47 -13.89 5.72
N ALA A 453 -1.62 -13.39 6.63
CA ALA A 453 -1.23 -11.98 6.73
C ALA A 453 -2.42 -11.02 6.91
N SER A 454 -3.39 -11.36 7.74
CA SER A 454 -4.63 -10.59 7.94
C SER A 454 -5.39 -10.41 6.62
N SER A 455 -5.77 -11.54 6.01
CA SER A 455 -6.53 -11.66 4.76
C SER A 455 -5.80 -11.15 3.50
N ARG A 456 -4.51 -10.81 3.60
CA ARG A 456 -3.71 -10.46 2.42
C ARG A 456 -3.50 -11.65 1.47
N GLY A 457 -3.50 -12.89 1.99
CA GLY A 457 -3.45 -14.09 1.15
C GLY A 457 -4.55 -14.12 0.10
N TYR A 458 -5.77 -13.70 0.43
CA TYR A 458 -6.88 -13.52 -0.51
C TYR A 458 -6.54 -12.46 -1.57
N VAL A 459 -6.17 -11.25 -1.11
CA VAL A 459 -5.91 -10.13 -2.03
C VAL A 459 -4.74 -10.42 -2.96
N TRP A 460 -3.64 -10.97 -2.43
CA TRP A 460 -2.47 -11.33 -3.24
C TRP A 460 -2.77 -12.49 -4.19
N GLY A 461 -3.50 -13.50 -3.70
CA GLY A 461 -3.88 -14.67 -4.50
C GLY A 461 -4.66 -14.31 -5.74
N GLN A 462 -5.59 -13.35 -5.62
CA GLN A 462 -6.37 -12.85 -6.76
C GLN A 462 -5.67 -11.75 -7.56
N SER A 463 -4.71 -11.04 -6.96
CA SER A 463 -3.92 -10.03 -7.69
C SER A 463 -2.84 -10.65 -8.59
N LEU A 464 -2.26 -11.79 -8.21
CA LEU A 464 -1.21 -12.44 -9.00
C LEU A 464 -1.65 -12.80 -10.44
N PRO A 465 -2.84 -13.38 -10.68
CA PRO A 465 -3.36 -13.58 -12.04
C PRO A 465 -3.53 -12.30 -12.85
N LEU A 466 -3.82 -11.16 -12.20
CA LEU A 466 -3.94 -9.87 -12.89
C LEU A 466 -2.63 -9.40 -13.50
N LEU A 467 -1.47 -9.79 -12.95
CA LEU A 467 -0.17 -9.50 -13.54
C LEU A 467 -0.03 -10.11 -14.95
N THR A 468 -0.61 -11.28 -15.19
CA THR A 468 -0.61 -11.89 -16.52
C THR A 468 -1.53 -11.12 -17.48
N LYS A 469 -2.71 -10.72 -17.01
CA LYS A 469 -3.69 -9.95 -17.78
C LYS A 469 -3.14 -8.56 -18.16
N TYR A 470 -2.45 -7.91 -17.23
CA TYR A 470 -1.91 -6.55 -17.37
C TYR A 470 -0.38 -6.53 -17.52
N PHE A 471 0.20 -7.50 -18.26
CA PHE A 471 1.65 -7.71 -18.33
C PHE A 471 2.40 -6.54 -18.98
N LEU A 472 1.98 -6.11 -20.17
CA LEU A 472 2.66 -5.07 -20.95
C LEU A 472 2.24 -3.68 -20.51
N ILE A 473 0.94 -3.45 -20.46
CA ILE A 473 0.30 -2.19 -20.11
C ILE A 473 -0.61 -2.50 -18.94
N GLY A 474 -0.46 -1.77 -17.83
CA GLY A 474 -1.27 -1.93 -16.65
C GLY A 474 -2.73 -1.56 -16.89
N SER A 475 -3.54 -1.72 -15.84
CA SER A 475 -4.95 -1.31 -15.84
C SER A 475 -5.15 0.22 -15.84
N GLY A 476 -4.12 0.97 -15.54
CA GLY A 476 -4.11 2.41 -15.25
C GLY A 476 -3.76 2.71 -13.80
N PRO A 477 -3.04 3.81 -13.49
CA PRO A 477 -2.86 4.27 -12.12
C PRO A 477 -4.19 4.42 -11.40
N ASP A 478 -4.26 4.06 -10.13
CA ASP A 478 -5.43 4.16 -9.25
C ASP A 478 -6.69 3.38 -9.70
N THR A 479 -6.56 2.39 -10.59
CA THR A 479 -7.70 1.60 -11.10
C THR A 479 -7.82 0.21 -10.48
N PHE A 480 -7.03 -0.14 -9.46
CA PHE A 480 -7.01 -1.49 -8.87
C PHE A 480 -8.41 -1.97 -8.44
N ALA A 481 -9.21 -1.11 -7.79
CA ALA A 481 -10.54 -1.46 -7.33
C ALA A 481 -11.48 -1.94 -8.45
N LEU A 482 -11.29 -1.43 -9.68
CA LEU A 482 -12.12 -1.76 -10.83
C LEU A 482 -11.76 -3.11 -11.49
N VAL A 483 -10.50 -3.54 -11.30
CA VAL A 483 -9.99 -4.75 -11.97
C VAL A 483 -9.83 -5.92 -11.02
N PHE A 484 -9.83 -5.67 -9.72
CA PHE A 484 -9.86 -6.69 -8.69
C PHE A 484 -11.25 -7.37 -8.69
N PRO A 485 -11.32 -8.71 -8.57
CA PRO A 485 -12.60 -9.42 -8.62
C PRO A 485 -13.39 -9.25 -7.31
N GLN A 486 -14.06 -8.11 -7.19
CA GLN A 486 -14.90 -7.78 -6.02
C GLN A 486 -16.12 -8.71 -5.85
N ASN A 487 -16.44 -9.51 -6.88
CA ASN A 487 -17.62 -10.37 -6.93
C ASN A 487 -17.35 -11.85 -6.56
N ASP A 488 -16.15 -12.19 -6.10
CA ASP A 488 -15.86 -13.53 -5.56
C ASP A 488 -16.26 -13.61 -4.08
N TYR A 489 -17.57 -13.68 -3.84
CA TYR A 489 -18.13 -13.68 -2.48
C TYR A 489 -17.78 -14.92 -1.66
N VAL A 490 -17.48 -16.05 -2.32
CA VAL A 490 -17.04 -17.27 -1.64
C VAL A 490 -15.62 -17.10 -1.08
N ALA A 491 -14.70 -16.57 -1.88
CA ALA A 491 -13.34 -16.32 -1.43
C ALA A 491 -13.26 -15.15 -0.42
N GLN A 492 -14.11 -14.12 -0.56
CA GLN A 492 -14.25 -13.05 0.44
C GLN A 492 -14.67 -13.62 1.81
N TYR A 493 -15.69 -14.48 1.83
CA TYR A 493 -16.16 -15.10 3.07
C TYR A 493 -15.07 -15.92 3.75
N ARG A 494 -14.33 -16.75 2.97
CA ARG A 494 -13.18 -17.52 3.49
C ARG A 494 -12.10 -16.64 4.09
N ALA A 495 -11.87 -15.48 3.50
CA ALA A 495 -10.90 -14.50 3.97
C ALA A 495 -11.39 -13.71 5.21
N GLU A 496 -12.62 -13.94 5.70
CA GLU A 496 -13.27 -13.11 6.72
C GLU A 496 -13.33 -11.63 6.32
N ALA A 497 -13.55 -11.38 5.03
CA ALA A 497 -13.54 -10.05 4.42
C ALA A 497 -14.89 -9.72 3.75
N ASP A 498 -15.97 -10.28 4.24
CA ASP A 498 -17.33 -10.04 3.74
C ASP A 498 -17.67 -8.54 3.74
N GLY A 499 -18.09 -8.03 2.58
CA GLY A 499 -18.45 -6.62 2.40
C GLY A 499 -17.26 -5.65 2.38
N VAL A 500 -16.04 -6.14 2.47
CA VAL A 500 -14.84 -5.31 2.31
C VAL A 500 -14.57 -5.07 0.83
N ILE A 501 -14.40 -3.79 0.48
CA ILE A 501 -14.02 -3.37 -0.87
C ILE A 501 -12.52 -3.17 -0.91
N PHE A 502 -11.87 -3.86 -1.84
CA PHE A 502 -10.42 -3.79 -1.99
C PHE A 502 -10.04 -2.74 -3.02
N THR A 503 -9.59 -1.57 -2.54
CA THR A 503 -9.13 -0.46 -3.37
C THR A 503 -7.65 -0.58 -3.76
N ARG A 504 -6.91 -1.51 -3.12
CA ARG A 504 -5.47 -1.70 -3.29
C ARG A 504 -5.01 -3.09 -2.86
N PRO A 505 -3.89 -3.60 -3.39
CA PRO A 505 -3.42 -4.97 -3.12
C PRO A 505 -2.69 -5.15 -1.78
N HIS A 506 -2.43 -4.10 -1.00
CA HIS A 506 -1.58 -4.12 0.18
C HIS A 506 -0.19 -4.73 -0.08
N ASN A 507 0.36 -4.41 -1.24
CA ASN A 507 1.69 -4.79 -1.68
C ASN A 507 2.14 -3.84 -2.80
N LEU A 508 3.20 -3.08 -2.54
CA LEU A 508 3.76 -2.08 -3.46
C LEU A 508 4.04 -2.67 -4.86
N TYR A 509 4.57 -3.88 -4.89
CA TYR A 509 5.01 -4.49 -6.15
C TYR A 509 3.81 -4.98 -6.98
N LEU A 510 2.80 -5.54 -6.34
CA LEU A 510 1.53 -5.89 -6.99
C LEU A 510 0.79 -4.63 -7.45
N GLN A 511 0.80 -3.56 -6.65
CA GLN A 511 0.20 -2.28 -7.03
C GLN A 511 0.82 -1.75 -8.33
N VAL A 512 2.16 -1.61 -8.37
CA VAL A 512 2.86 -1.14 -9.58
C VAL A 512 2.63 -2.11 -10.75
N GLY A 513 2.75 -3.42 -10.52
CA GLY A 513 2.64 -4.44 -11.57
C GLY A 513 1.24 -4.51 -12.21
N VAL A 514 0.17 -4.40 -11.42
CA VAL A 514 -1.20 -4.42 -11.94
C VAL A 514 -1.57 -3.09 -12.57
N GLN A 515 -1.27 -1.98 -11.90
CA GLN A 515 -1.72 -0.66 -12.35
C GLN A 515 -0.90 -0.09 -13.52
N THR A 516 0.41 -0.31 -13.54
CA THR A 516 1.28 0.25 -14.59
C THR A 516 1.94 -0.80 -15.49
N GLY A 517 1.76 -2.08 -15.18
CA GLY A 517 2.27 -3.22 -15.95
C GLY A 517 3.55 -3.83 -15.37
N VAL A 518 3.80 -5.10 -15.70
CA VAL A 518 4.98 -5.83 -15.19
C VAL A 518 6.28 -5.24 -15.73
N LEU A 519 6.29 -4.74 -16.96
CA LEU A 519 7.46 -4.03 -17.52
C LEU A 519 7.77 -2.75 -16.73
N SER A 520 6.73 -2.04 -16.29
CA SER A 520 6.84 -0.87 -15.43
C SER A 520 7.39 -1.25 -14.05
N LEU A 521 6.92 -2.37 -13.48
CA LEU A 521 7.48 -2.92 -12.24
C LEU A 521 8.97 -3.24 -12.38
N LEU A 522 9.40 -3.83 -13.49
CA LEU A 522 10.82 -4.11 -13.73
C LEU A 522 11.65 -2.81 -13.83
N ALA A 523 11.13 -1.78 -14.50
CA ALA A 523 11.77 -0.46 -14.54
C ALA A 523 11.83 0.20 -13.16
N TYR A 524 10.74 0.10 -12.38
CA TYR A 524 10.69 0.56 -10.99
C TYR A 524 11.73 -0.13 -10.13
N LEU A 525 11.81 -1.46 -10.19
CA LEU A 525 12.83 -2.23 -9.45
C LEU A 525 14.24 -1.88 -9.90
N ALA A 526 14.48 -1.64 -11.20
CA ALA A 526 15.78 -1.23 -11.71
C ALA A 526 16.24 0.11 -11.13
N CYS A 527 15.32 1.07 -10.85
CA CYS A 527 15.66 2.33 -10.19
C CYS A 527 16.37 2.08 -8.85
N TYR A 528 15.85 1.13 -8.07
CA TYR A 528 16.37 0.83 -6.74
C TYR A 528 17.53 -0.13 -6.76
N LEU A 529 17.50 -1.14 -7.62
CA LEU A 529 18.61 -2.11 -7.73
C LEU A 529 19.92 -1.42 -8.10
N VAL A 530 19.91 -0.48 -9.06
CA VAL A 530 21.10 0.29 -9.44
C VAL A 530 21.62 1.11 -8.25
N TYR A 531 20.72 1.81 -7.55
CA TYR A 531 21.06 2.58 -6.36
C TYR A 531 21.61 1.69 -5.24
N LEU A 532 20.84 0.65 -4.86
CA LEU A 532 21.17 -0.22 -3.73
C LEU A 532 22.46 -1.01 -3.96
N ALA A 533 22.65 -1.57 -5.16
CA ALA A 533 23.87 -2.32 -5.49
C ALA A 533 25.12 -1.43 -5.48
N GLY A 534 25.01 -0.22 -6.05
CA GLY A 534 26.10 0.77 -6.02
C GLY A 534 26.47 1.20 -4.61
N SER A 535 25.46 1.51 -3.79
CA SER A 535 25.63 1.93 -2.39
C SER A 535 26.19 0.80 -1.52
N LEU A 536 25.61 -0.41 -1.59
CA LEU A 536 26.03 -1.58 -0.81
C LEU A 536 27.47 -1.96 -1.12
N ARG A 537 27.85 -1.96 -2.42
CA ARG A 537 29.26 -2.19 -2.81
C ARG A 537 30.19 -1.19 -2.15
N GLY A 538 29.81 0.10 -2.11
CA GLY A 538 30.55 1.14 -1.43
C GLY A 538 30.71 0.83 0.07
N TYR A 539 29.60 0.52 0.74
CA TYR A 539 29.56 0.27 2.18
C TYR A 539 30.26 -1.03 2.59
N LEU A 540 30.26 -2.06 1.75
CA LEU A 540 30.99 -3.31 2.01
C LEU A 540 32.51 -3.21 1.78
N LEU A 541 32.94 -2.44 0.79
CA LEU A 541 34.34 -2.44 0.37
C LEU A 541 35.18 -1.36 1.06
N ARG A 542 34.59 -0.36 1.69
CA ARG A 542 35.29 0.80 2.24
C ARG A 542 35.09 0.97 3.74
N ARG A 543 36.01 1.72 4.36
CA ARG A 543 35.81 2.30 5.70
C ARG A 543 35.26 3.70 5.54
N TYR A 544 34.26 4.03 6.34
CA TYR A 544 33.67 5.36 6.37
C TYR A 544 34.55 6.29 7.19
N THR A 545 34.97 7.38 6.60
CA THR A 545 35.80 8.39 7.23
C THR A 545 35.08 9.71 7.36
N ARG A 546 34.12 9.99 6.47
CA ARG A 546 33.39 11.24 6.40
C ARG A 546 31.93 11.02 6.85
N TRP A 547 31.33 12.08 7.39
CA TRP A 547 29.96 12.03 7.86
C TRP A 547 28.95 11.80 6.73
N GLU A 548 29.23 12.29 5.51
CA GLU A 548 28.39 12.06 4.32
C GLU A 548 28.22 10.59 4.00
N GLU A 549 29.27 9.78 4.20
CA GLU A 549 29.24 8.33 3.98
C GLU A 549 28.32 7.62 5.00
N TRP A 550 28.38 8.04 6.28
CA TRP A 550 27.47 7.54 7.31
C TRP A 550 26.03 7.99 7.08
N PHE A 551 25.84 9.25 6.66
CA PHE A 551 24.51 9.74 6.29
C PHE A 551 23.97 9.02 5.05
N GLY A 552 24.80 8.75 4.06
CA GLY A 552 24.45 7.92 2.90
C GLY A 552 24.03 6.50 3.31
N CYS A 553 24.71 5.91 4.30
CA CYS A 553 24.29 4.64 4.89
C CYS A 553 22.89 4.74 5.55
N ALA A 554 22.60 5.82 6.27
CA ALA A 554 21.26 6.02 6.85
C ALA A 554 20.17 6.17 5.78
N VAL A 555 20.44 6.91 4.69
CA VAL A 555 19.54 7.03 3.53
C VAL A 555 19.32 5.66 2.86
N PHE A 556 20.37 4.88 2.69
CA PHE A 556 20.31 3.52 2.15
C PHE A 556 19.43 2.62 3.03
N LEU A 557 19.64 2.62 4.35
CA LEU A 557 18.84 1.86 5.31
C LEU A 557 17.38 2.27 5.29
N GLY A 558 17.10 3.57 5.22
CA GLY A 558 15.73 4.08 5.11
C GLY A 558 15.03 3.62 3.83
N THR A 559 15.75 3.63 2.70
CA THR A 559 15.23 3.12 1.42
C THR A 559 14.94 1.62 1.50
N VAL A 560 15.84 0.82 2.08
CA VAL A 560 15.62 -0.62 2.30
C VAL A 560 14.42 -0.84 3.22
N GLY A 561 14.28 -0.06 4.29
CA GLY A 561 13.14 -0.16 5.21
C GLY A 561 11.79 0.04 4.52
N PHE A 562 11.69 1.03 3.65
CA PHE A 562 10.48 1.25 2.86
C PHE A 562 10.18 0.10 1.89
N LEU A 563 11.20 -0.40 1.18
CA LEU A 563 11.03 -1.52 0.25
C LEU A 563 10.60 -2.81 0.94
N VAL A 564 11.13 -3.09 2.14
CA VAL A 564 10.71 -4.24 2.94
C VAL A 564 9.28 -4.05 3.45
N ALA A 565 8.93 -2.87 3.94
CA ALA A 565 7.55 -2.57 4.32
C ALA A 565 6.57 -2.69 3.15
N GLY A 566 7.01 -2.35 1.93
CA GLY A 566 6.26 -2.46 0.68
C GLY A 566 5.90 -3.89 0.25
N LEU A 567 6.48 -4.93 0.87
CA LEU A 567 6.03 -6.31 0.68
C LEU A 567 4.62 -6.56 1.23
N ALA A 568 4.18 -5.76 2.20
CA ALA A 568 2.88 -5.88 2.83
C ALA A 568 2.11 -4.54 2.96
N ASN A 569 2.61 -3.48 2.33
CA ASN A 569 1.96 -2.17 2.24
C ASN A 569 2.07 -1.63 0.82
N ASP A 570 1.15 -0.77 0.46
CA ASP A 570 1.11 -0.08 -0.83
C ASP A 570 2.01 1.17 -0.82
N SER A 571 2.32 1.69 -2.01
CA SER A 571 2.70 3.09 -2.19
C SER A 571 1.51 3.99 -1.85
N LEU A 572 1.77 5.11 -1.17
CA LEU A 572 0.74 6.10 -0.87
C LEU A 572 1.37 7.48 -0.71
N ILE A 573 0.64 8.51 -1.10
CA ILE A 573 1.06 9.93 -1.05
C ILE A 573 1.56 10.37 0.34
N VAL A 574 1.17 9.70 1.42
CA VAL A 574 1.57 10.05 2.79
C VAL A 574 3.03 9.73 3.11
N VAL A 575 3.67 8.80 2.38
CA VAL A 575 5.06 8.34 2.62
C VAL A 575 5.93 8.36 1.36
N SER A 576 5.34 8.10 0.19
CA SER A 576 6.08 7.91 -1.07
C SER A 576 6.88 9.14 -1.54
N PRO A 577 6.43 10.40 -1.36
CA PRO A 577 7.24 11.56 -1.71
C PRO A 577 8.60 11.60 -1.00
N ILE A 578 8.62 11.21 0.29
CA ILE A 578 9.86 11.14 1.07
C ILE A 578 10.77 10.01 0.56
N TYR A 579 10.19 8.87 0.24
CA TYR A 579 10.92 7.74 -0.32
C TYR A 579 11.62 8.08 -1.65
N TRP A 580 10.94 8.75 -2.58
CA TRP A 580 11.53 9.21 -3.83
C TRP A 580 12.57 10.32 -3.62
N LEU A 581 12.38 11.18 -2.61
CA LEU A 581 13.40 12.13 -2.18
C LEU A 581 14.67 11.41 -1.70
N LEU A 582 14.52 10.34 -0.89
CA LEU A 582 15.66 9.56 -0.38
C LEU A 582 16.41 8.87 -1.52
N LEU A 583 15.72 8.35 -2.56
CA LEU A 583 16.37 7.82 -3.76
C LEU A 583 17.26 8.88 -4.42
N GLY A 584 16.73 10.07 -4.66
CA GLY A 584 17.49 11.18 -5.27
C GLY A 584 18.66 11.63 -4.41
N ALA A 585 18.46 11.74 -3.09
CA ALA A 585 19.51 12.10 -2.13
C ALA A 585 20.61 11.03 -2.06
N GLY A 586 20.24 9.75 -2.04
CA GLY A 586 21.18 8.63 -2.03
C GLY A 586 22.05 8.59 -3.29
N LEU A 587 21.45 8.78 -4.46
CA LEU A 587 22.18 8.89 -5.74
C LEU A 587 23.10 10.13 -5.77
N ALA A 588 22.67 11.27 -5.16
CA ALA A 588 23.50 12.46 -5.03
C ALA A 588 24.74 12.20 -4.14
N ILE A 589 24.55 11.49 -3.03
CA ILE A 589 25.66 11.12 -2.13
C ILE A 589 26.64 10.21 -2.84
N ASN A 590 26.17 9.17 -3.56
CA ASN A 590 27.04 8.29 -4.34
C ASN A 590 27.85 9.07 -5.39
N ARG A 591 27.26 10.07 -6.04
CA ARG A 591 27.97 10.96 -6.97
C ARG A 591 29.04 11.78 -6.27
N MET A 592 28.73 12.37 -5.09
CA MET A 592 29.72 13.14 -4.31
C MET A 592 30.93 12.29 -3.91
N GLU A 593 30.70 11.04 -3.53
CA GLU A 593 31.78 10.10 -3.19
C GLU A 593 32.69 9.76 -4.39
N LEU A 594 32.11 9.61 -5.59
CA LEU A 594 32.88 9.37 -6.82
C LEU A 594 33.76 10.58 -7.18
N GLN A 595 33.24 11.80 -7.04
CA GLN A 595 33.99 13.04 -7.34
C GLN A 595 35.18 13.25 -6.40
N VAL A 596 35.05 12.90 -5.12
CA VAL A 596 36.16 12.98 -4.16
C VAL A 596 37.26 12.02 -4.55
N LYS A 597 36.97 10.81 -5.01
CA LYS A 597 37.97 9.85 -5.46
C LYS A 597 38.76 10.30 -6.67
N GLU A 598 38.07 10.84 -7.67
CA GLU A 598 38.72 11.39 -8.85
C GLU A 598 39.70 12.50 -8.48
N THR A 599 39.41 13.26 -7.40
CA THR A 599 40.29 14.35 -6.92
C THR A 599 41.47 13.83 -6.06
N GLU A 600 41.28 12.76 -5.31
CA GLU A 600 42.30 12.15 -4.45
C GLU A 600 43.21 11.14 -5.18
N GLY A 601 42.95 10.87 -6.47
CA GLY A 601 43.72 9.95 -7.29
C GLY A 601 43.65 8.47 -6.87
N VAL A 602 42.66 8.12 -6.04
CA VAL A 602 42.42 6.74 -5.60
C VAL A 602 41.60 6.01 -6.66
N LYS A 603 42.24 5.09 -7.38
CA LYS A 603 41.62 4.16 -8.33
C LYS A 603 40.82 3.06 -7.63
#